data_855eb88b11307b4440c264c0282b6bbc
#
_entry.id   855eb88b11307b4440c264c0282b6bbc
#
_cell.length_a   1.000
_cell.length_b   1.000
_cell.length_c   1.000
_cell.angle_alpha   90.00
_cell.angle_beta   90.00
_cell.angle_gamma   90.00
#
_symmetry.space_group_name_H-M   'P 1'
#
loop_
_entity.id
_entity.type
_entity.pdbx_description
1 polymer ?
#
loop_
_entity_poly.entity_id
_entity_poly.type
_entity_poly.pdbx_seq_one_letter_code
_entity_poly.pdbx_strand_id
1 'polypeptide(L)'
;MKKVWMAAVLTAALSVGTAAFAADNTDLSTLPQVYAKDSLFTLDKEHVAGGNGTLHGKFAFARTSATQEQAIKEIGRMTLNKGESVGLHMHGVNEDAYIILDGEGIFTDSNGKEYVVRSGDITIARPGQKHALRNEKKKPLVFLDIIAQNDTYAANHQ
;
A
#
# COMPACT_ATOMS: atom_id res chain seq x y z
N MET A 1 50.37 -26.20 -46.70
CA MET A 1 49.56 -26.82 -45.60
C MET A 1 48.86 -25.73 -44.79
N LYS A 2 47.58 -25.52 -45.04
CA LYS A 2 46.76 -24.52 -44.32
C LYS A 2 46.04 -25.22 -43.18
N LYS A 3 46.31 -24.84 -41.95
CA LYS A 3 45.60 -25.33 -40.76
C LYS A 3 44.27 -24.59 -40.64
N VAL A 4 43.16 -25.33 -40.74
CA VAL A 4 41.81 -24.82 -40.46
C VAL A 4 41.56 -25.03 -38.97
N TRP A 5 41.27 -23.93 -38.25
CA TRP A 5 40.82 -23.94 -36.87
C TRP A 5 39.28 -23.99 -36.91
N MET A 6 38.71 -25.08 -36.42
CA MET A 6 37.27 -25.15 -36.10
C MET A 6 37.01 -24.50 -34.76
N ALA A 7 36.26 -23.41 -34.78
CA ALA A 7 35.74 -22.80 -33.55
C ALA A 7 34.48 -23.58 -33.10
N ALA A 8 34.54 -24.19 -31.95
CA ALA A 8 33.38 -24.78 -31.30
C ALA A 8 32.52 -23.68 -30.69
N VAL A 9 31.31 -23.51 -31.21
CA VAL A 9 30.30 -22.62 -30.60
C VAL A 9 29.63 -23.38 -29.46
N LEU A 10 29.94 -22.97 -28.26
CA LEU A 10 29.30 -23.48 -27.04
C LEU A 10 27.98 -22.73 -26.82
N THR A 11 26.85 -23.31 -27.19
CA THR A 11 25.52 -22.79 -26.88
C THR A 11 25.21 -23.10 -25.41
N ALA A 12 25.32 -22.08 -24.53
CA ALA A 12 24.83 -22.15 -23.16
C ALA A 12 23.30 -22.00 -23.21
N ALA A 13 22.59 -23.10 -22.93
CA ALA A 13 21.16 -23.04 -22.68
C ALA A 13 20.93 -22.37 -21.30
N LEU A 14 20.43 -21.13 -21.31
CA LEU A 14 19.88 -20.53 -20.09
C LEU A 14 18.60 -21.27 -19.73
N SER A 15 18.67 -22.14 -18.72
CA SER A 15 17.49 -22.63 -18.06
C SER A 15 16.91 -21.49 -17.21
N VAL A 16 15.82 -20.87 -17.67
CA VAL A 16 15.01 -19.99 -16.85
C VAL A 16 14.33 -20.89 -15.81
N GLY A 17 14.97 -21.00 -14.65
CA GLY A 17 14.35 -21.62 -13.48
C GLY A 17 13.16 -20.77 -13.06
N THR A 18 11.94 -21.24 -13.29
CA THR A 18 10.77 -20.71 -12.61
C THR A 18 10.98 -20.95 -11.11
N ALA A 19 11.37 -19.89 -10.38
CA ALA A 19 11.30 -19.93 -8.94
C ALA A 19 9.81 -20.09 -8.59
N ALA A 20 9.40 -21.30 -8.25
CA ALA A 20 8.16 -21.51 -7.56
C ALA A 20 8.30 -20.81 -6.21
N PHE A 21 7.65 -19.68 -6.03
CA PHE A 21 7.46 -19.10 -4.71
C PHE A 21 6.72 -20.17 -3.91
N ALA A 22 7.37 -20.72 -2.87
CA ALA A 22 6.69 -21.55 -1.91
C ALA A 22 5.49 -20.74 -1.39
N ALA A 23 4.29 -21.28 -1.47
CA ALA A 23 3.14 -20.68 -0.84
C ALA A 23 3.51 -20.47 0.63
N ASP A 24 3.47 -19.21 1.08
CA ASP A 24 3.69 -18.88 2.49
C ASP A 24 2.46 -19.40 3.25
N ASN A 25 2.56 -20.57 3.82
CA ASN A 25 1.47 -21.28 4.51
C ASN A 25 1.43 -20.81 5.97
N THR A 26 1.42 -19.50 6.18
CA THR A 26 1.40 -18.92 7.52
C THR A 26 0.07 -19.24 8.20
N ASP A 27 0.13 -19.91 9.35
CA ASP A 27 -1.04 -20.10 10.20
C ASP A 27 -1.45 -18.75 10.81
N LEU A 28 -2.47 -18.13 10.25
CA LEU A 28 -2.96 -16.81 10.67
C LEU A 28 -3.39 -16.78 12.14
N SER A 29 -3.76 -17.94 12.74
CA SER A 29 -4.15 -18.03 14.14
C SER A 29 -3.01 -17.72 15.11
N THR A 30 -1.77 -17.80 14.65
CA THR A 30 -0.56 -17.51 15.44
C THR A 30 -0.17 -16.03 15.46
N LEU A 31 -0.77 -15.21 14.58
CA LEU A 31 -0.46 -13.80 14.52
C LEU A 31 -1.00 -13.03 15.74
N PRO A 32 -0.35 -11.93 16.16
CA PRO A 32 -0.82 -11.09 17.24
C PRO A 32 -2.24 -10.57 16.99
N GLN A 33 -3.10 -10.62 18.03
CA GLN A 33 -4.45 -10.06 17.98
C GLN A 33 -4.47 -8.60 18.50
N VAL A 34 -3.46 -8.18 19.27
CA VAL A 34 -3.36 -6.85 19.86
C VAL A 34 -2.05 -6.20 19.43
N TYR A 35 -2.16 -5.07 18.78
CA TYR A 35 -1.05 -4.19 18.43
C TYR A 35 -1.17 -2.93 19.30
N ALA A 36 -0.51 -2.96 20.46
CA ALA A 36 -0.56 -1.84 21.40
C ALA A 36 0.04 -0.57 20.77
N LYS A 37 -0.53 0.60 21.07
CA LYS A 37 -0.10 1.89 20.47
C LYS A 37 1.41 2.15 20.57
N ASP A 38 2.04 1.67 21.63
CA ASP A 38 3.46 1.88 21.91
C ASP A 38 4.36 0.81 21.23
N SER A 39 3.75 -0.24 20.66
CA SER A 39 4.42 -1.28 19.87
C SER A 39 4.30 -1.07 18.36
N LEU A 40 3.54 -0.07 17.90
CA LEU A 40 3.43 0.26 16.49
C LEU A 40 4.77 0.79 15.98
N PHE A 41 5.21 0.30 14.82
CA PHE A 41 6.42 0.83 14.22
C PHE A 41 6.15 2.10 13.42
N THR A 42 7.11 3.01 13.42
CA THR A 42 7.03 4.26 12.66
C THR A 42 7.58 4.06 11.25
N LEU A 43 6.84 4.52 10.27
CA LEU A 43 7.27 4.59 8.88
C LEU A 43 6.72 5.88 8.25
N ASP A 44 7.59 6.84 8.03
CA ASP A 44 7.26 8.08 7.34
C ASP A 44 7.52 7.91 5.85
N LYS A 45 6.58 8.37 5.04
CA LYS A 45 6.63 8.26 3.58
C LYS A 45 6.57 9.67 2.97
N GLU A 46 7.60 10.08 2.25
CA GLU A 46 7.64 11.39 1.59
C GLU A 46 6.94 11.35 0.23
N HIS A 47 6.24 12.42 -0.09
CA HIS A 47 5.59 12.67 -1.40
C HIS A 47 4.73 11.50 -1.89
N VAL A 48 3.96 10.88 -1.00
CA VAL A 48 3.12 9.71 -1.34
C VAL A 48 2.22 10.03 -2.53
N ALA A 49 2.35 9.22 -3.58
CA ALA A 49 1.61 9.38 -4.83
C ALA A 49 1.72 10.78 -5.47
N GLY A 50 2.87 11.44 -5.32
CA GLY A 50 3.08 12.80 -5.79
C GLY A 50 2.41 13.88 -4.94
N GLY A 51 1.99 13.54 -3.73
CA GLY A 51 1.49 14.49 -2.74
C GLY A 51 2.59 15.39 -2.19
N ASN A 52 2.20 16.30 -1.31
CA ASN A 52 3.10 17.26 -0.70
C ASN A 52 3.49 16.86 0.71
N GLY A 53 4.76 17.04 1.07
CA GLY A 53 5.29 16.78 2.41
C GLY A 53 5.35 15.29 2.76
N THR A 54 5.10 14.99 4.03
CA THR A 54 5.33 13.66 4.61
C THR A 54 4.03 13.07 5.15
N LEU A 55 3.73 11.84 4.79
CA LEU A 55 2.72 11.03 5.47
C LEU A 55 3.37 10.33 6.66
N HIS A 56 3.04 10.76 7.88
CA HIS A 56 3.58 10.19 9.10
C HIS A 56 2.75 8.97 9.52
N GLY A 57 3.37 7.80 9.55
CA GLY A 57 2.67 6.54 9.80
C GLY A 57 3.15 5.80 11.05
N LYS A 58 2.18 5.25 11.82
CA LYS A 58 2.41 4.25 12.86
C LYS A 58 1.61 3.00 12.55
N PHE A 59 2.31 1.91 12.22
CA PHE A 59 1.72 0.72 11.62
C PHE A 59 1.69 -0.45 12.59
N ALA A 60 0.60 -1.21 12.58
CA ALA A 60 0.55 -2.55 13.15
C ALA A 60 1.37 -3.53 12.28
N PHE A 61 1.14 -3.48 10.97
CA PHE A 61 1.92 -4.15 9.93
C PHE A 61 1.74 -3.41 8.60
N ALA A 62 2.67 -3.61 7.67
CA ALA A 62 2.66 -3.04 6.33
C ALA A 62 2.61 -4.14 5.28
N ARG A 63 2.34 -3.79 4.02
CA ARG A 63 2.26 -4.74 2.90
C ARG A 63 3.46 -5.66 2.77
N THR A 64 4.65 -5.17 3.10
CA THR A 64 5.90 -5.94 3.03
C THR A 64 6.02 -7.03 4.07
N SER A 65 5.20 -7.00 5.12
CA SER A 65 5.16 -7.98 6.21
C SER A 65 3.84 -8.74 6.29
N ALA A 66 2.84 -8.37 5.49
CA ALA A 66 1.59 -9.13 5.40
C ALA A 66 1.81 -10.41 4.58
N THR A 67 1.26 -11.52 5.06
CA THR A 67 1.29 -12.79 4.32
C THR A 67 0.26 -12.81 3.20
N GLN A 68 0.37 -13.76 2.28
CA GLN A 68 -0.57 -13.91 1.18
C GLN A 68 -1.99 -14.21 1.66
N GLU A 69 -2.13 -14.97 2.75
CA GLU A 69 -3.41 -15.38 3.32
C GLU A 69 -4.16 -14.25 4.04
N GLN A 70 -3.46 -13.21 4.48
CA GLN A 70 -4.10 -12.07 5.13
C GLN A 70 -4.90 -11.25 4.11
N ALA A 71 -6.19 -11.00 4.39
CA ALA A 71 -7.01 -10.08 3.60
C ALA A 71 -6.59 -8.62 3.84
N ILE A 72 -6.31 -8.24 5.08
CA ILE A 72 -5.74 -6.92 5.39
C ILE A 72 -4.24 -6.97 5.14
N LYS A 73 -3.77 -6.16 4.19
CA LYS A 73 -2.36 -6.09 3.79
C LYS A 73 -1.58 -4.97 4.50
N GLU A 74 -2.26 -3.94 4.94
CA GLU A 74 -1.68 -2.83 5.70
C GLU A 74 -2.72 -2.26 6.65
N ILE A 75 -2.32 -1.93 7.86
CA ILE A 75 -3.13 -1.13 8.77
C ILE A 75 -2.21 -0.23 9.60
N GLY A 76 -2.50 1.06 9.57
CA GLY A 76 -1.73 2.06 10.28
C GLY A 76 -2.56 3.30 10.64
N ARG A 77 -2.08 4.00 11.67
CA ARG A 77 -2.58 5.31 12.05
C ARG A 77 -1.71 6.37 11.40
N MET A 78 -2.28 7.10 10.48
CA MET A 78 -1.61 8.13 9.68
C MET A 78 -1.85 9.53 10.24
N THR A 79 -0.91 10.42 9.97
CA THR A 79 -1.05 11.85 10.29
C THR A 79 -0.55 12.67 9.11
N LEU A 80 -1.34 13.66 8.71
CA LEU A 80 -0.95 14.73 7.80
C LEU A 80 -0.96 16.05 8.57
N ASN A 81 0.18 16.73 8.64
CA ASN A 81 0.27 18.08 9.17
C ASN A 81 -0.27 19.10 8.16
N LYS A 82 -0.33 20.39 8.53
CA LYS A 82 -0.80 21.44 7.63
C LYS A 82 0.01 21.47 6.34
N GLY A 83 -0.68 21.39 5.21
CA GLY A 83 -0.11 21.45 3.86
C GLY A 83 0.39 20.10 3.34
N GLU A 84 0.37 19.03 4.16
CA GLU A 84 0.75 17.70 3.72
C GLU A 84 -0.43 16.96 3.05
N SER A 85 -0.09 16.02 2.16
CA SER A 85 -1.09 15.29 1.38
C SER A 85 -0.60 13.94 0.88
N VAL A 86 -1.56 13.04 0.68
CA VAL A 86 -1.46 11.89 -0.21
C VAL A 86 -2.00 12.33 -1.57
N GLY A 87 -1.21 12.21 -2.64
CA GLY A 87 -1.60 12.63 -3.99
C GLY A 87 -2.66 11.70 -4.60
N LEU A 88 -3.22 12.12 -5.73
CA LEU A 88 -4.25 11.34 -6.43
C LEU A 88 -3.64 10.07 -7.03
N HIS A 89 -4.10 8.91 -6.56
CA HIS A 89 -3.63 7.61 -7.01
C HIS A 89 -4.77 6.60 -7.16
N MET A 90 -4.50 5.56 -7.93
CA MET A 90 -5.48 4.52 -8.24
C MET A 90 -5.16 3.23 -7.50
N HIS A 91 -6.21 2.55 -7.03
CA HIS A 91 -6.14 1.19 -6.52
C HIS A 91 -6.51 0.20 -7.63
N GLY A 92 -5.56 -0.65 -8.04
CA GLY A 92 -5.77 -1.60 -9.13
C GLY A 92 -6.49 -2.87 -8.66
N VAL A 93 -6.00 -3.48 -7.57
CA VAL A 93 -6.43 -4.82 -7.12
C VAL A 93 -6.79 -4.88 -5.65
N ASN A 94 -6.68 -3.79 -4.92
CA ASN A 94 -6.97 -3.70 -3.48
C ASN A 94 -7.97 -2.60 -3.19
N GLU A 95 -8.51 -2.60 -2.00
CA GLU A 95 -9.33 -1.54 -1.44
C GLU A 95 -8.51 -0.79 -0.40
N ASP A 96 -8.68 0.54 -0.35
CA ASP A 96 -8.05 1.41 0.62
C ASP A 96 -9.11 2.24 1.33
N ALA A 97 -9.24 2.03 2.64
CA ALA A 97 -10.21 2.72 3.47
C ALA A 97 -9.52 3.68 4.44
N TYR A 98 -9.96 4.95 4.46
CA TYR A 98 -9.59 5.90 5.50
C TYR A 98 -10.73 6.10 6.48
N ILE A 99 -10.44 5.93 7.75
CA ILE A 99 -11.36 6.25 8.85
C ILE A 99 -10.80 7.47 9.56
N ILE A 100 -11.46 8.60 9.45
CA ILE A 100 -10.99 9.86 10.03
C ILE A 100 -11.17 9.81 11.55
N LEU A 101 -10.07 9.93 12.29
CA LEU A 101 -10.05 9.86 13.74
C LEU A 101 -10.12 11.25 14.40
N ASP A 102 -9.38 12.22 13.80
CA ASP A 102 -9.30 13.58 14.34
C ASP A 102 -8.91 14.57 13.24
N GLY A 103 -9.32 15.83 13.39
CA GLY A 103 -9.06 16.91 12.44
C GLY A 103 -10.09 16.99 11.31
N GLU A 104 -9.73 17.73 10.27
CA GLU A 104 -10.51 17.96 9.05
C GLU A 104 -9.57 17.90 7.85
N GLY A 105 -9.97 17.21 6.78
CA GLY A 105 -9.23 17.11 5.54
C GLY A 105 -10.12 17.32 4.31
N ILE A 106 -9.47 17.43 3.16
CA ILE A 106 -10.14 17.44 1.85
C ILE A 106 -9.81 16.12 1.15
N PHE A 107 -10.84 15.31 0.96
CA PHE A 107 -10.79 14.07 0.18
C PHE A 107 -11.19 14.36 -1.26
N THR A 108 -10.46 13.83 -2.23
CA THR A 108 -10.79 13.93 -3.65
C THR A 108 -11.13 12.55 -4.18
N ASP A 109 -12.28 12.38 -4.82
CA ASP A 109 -12.74 11.11 -5.39
C ASP A 109 -12.21 10.88 -6.83
N SER A 110 -12.60 9.76 -7.43
CA SER A 110 -12.21 9.36 -8.78
C SER A 110 -12.63 10.34 -9.88
N ASN A 111 -13.65 11.15 -9.64
CA ASN A 111 -14.18 12.14 -10.59
C ASN A 111 -13.57 13.52 -10.38
N GLY A 112 -12.64 13.64 -9.42
CA GLY A 112 -12.04 14.93 -9.04
C GLY A 112 -12.92 15.77 -8.14
N LYS A 113 -14.05 15.22 -7.64
CA LYS A 113 -14.92 15.93 -6.71
C LYS A 113 -14.30 15.92 -5.32
N GLU A 114 -14.34 17.08 -4.67
CA GLU A 114 -13.79 17.26 -3.34
C GLU A 114 -14.88 17.21 -2.26
N TYR A 115 -14.51 16.60 -1.15
CA TYR A 115 -15.35 16.45 0.04
C TYR A 115 -14.56 16.87 1.27
N VAL A 116 -15.17 17.67 2.13
CA VAL A 116 -14.63 17.92 3.47
C VAL A 116 -14.94 16.71 4.33
N VAL A 117 -13.89 16.04 4.82
CA VAL A 117 -14.00 14.88 5.71
C VAL A 117 -13.55 15.24 7.13
N ARG A 118 -14.24 14.69 8.14
CA ARG A 118 -14.06 14.96 9.56
C ARG A 118 -14.07 13.68 10.38
N SER A 119 -13.71 13.80 11.66
CA SER A 119 -13.76 12.68 12.61
C SER A 119 -15.10 11.93 12.55
N GLY A 120 -15.03 10.61 12.35
CA GLY A 120 -16.14 9.70 12.14
C GLY A 120 -16.46 9.40 10.68
N ASP A 121 -15.97 10.20 9.71
CA ASP A 121 -16.18 9.92 8.29
C ASP A 121 -15.31 8.75 7.84
N ILE A 122 -15.83 7.99 6.86
CA ILE A 122 -15.16 6.87 6.24
C ILE A 122 -15.12 7.11 4.73
N THR A 123 -13.95 6.92 4.13
CA THR A 123 -13.77 6.93 2.68
C THR A 123 -13.21 5.60 2.23
N ILE A 124 -13.56 5.13 1.02
CA ILE A 124 -13.04 3.89 0.45
C ILE A 124 -12.76 4.13 -1.03
N ALA A 125 -11.55 3.76 -1.46
CA ALA A 125 -11.21 3.55 -2.87
C ALA A 125 -11.15 2.06 -3.16
N ARG A 126 -11.93 1.60 -4.13
CA ARG A 126 -12.00 0.20 -4.60
C ARG A 126 -11.19 0.01 -5.87
N PRO A 127 -10.96 -1.23 -6.32
CA PRO A 127 -10.31 -1.47 -7.61
C PRO A 127 -10.88 -0.64 -8.75
N GLY A 128 -10.00 0.06 -9.48
CA GLY A 128 -10.34 1.01 -10.53
C GLY A 128 -10.68 2.43 -10.05
N GLN A 129 -10.84 2.65 -8.75
CA GLN A 129 -11.09 3.98 -8.20
C GLN A 129 -9.80 4.69 -7.82
N LYS A 130 -9.87 6.04 -7.88
CA LYS A 130 -8.80 6.94 -7.46
C LYS A 130 -9.23 7.74 -6.24
N HIS A 131 -8.27 8.10 -5.42
CA HIS A 131 -8.49 9.07 -4.33
C HIS A 131 -7.23 9.86 -3.99
N ALA A 132 -7.45 10.97 -3.29
CA ALA A 132 -6.42 11.79 -2.65
C ALA A 132 -6.94 12.32 -1.32
N LEU A 133 -6.01 12.69 -0.41
CA LEU A 133 -6.35 13.31 0.86
C LEU A 133 -5.32 14.39 1.20
N ARG A 134 -5.77 15.58 1.62
CA ARG A 134 -4.88 16.66 2.04
C ARG A 134 -5.38 17.35 3.30
N ASN A 135 -4.45 17.90 4.07
CA ASN A 135 -4.75 18.71 5.23
C ASN A 135 -4.38 20.18 4.97
N GLU A 136 -5.38 21.06 4.92
CA GLU A 136 -5.21 22.52 4.79
C GLU A 136 -5.28 23.25 6.15
N LYS A 137 -5.64 22.54 7.21
CA LYS A 137 -5.86 23.12 8.54
C LYS A 137 -4.57 23.12 9.37
N LYS A 138 -4.49 24.01 10.37
CA LYS A 138 -3.39 24.02 11.34
C LYS A 138 -3.34 22.77 12.21
N LYS A 139 -4.53 22.25 12.57
CA LYS A 139 -4.67 21.00 13.31
C LYS A 139 -4.28 19.82 12.45
N PRO A 140 -3.45 18.89 12.93
CA PRO A 140 -3.16 17.67 12.19
C PRO A 140 -4.42 16.87 11.87
N LEU A 141 -4.46 16.30 10.67
CA LEU A 141 -5.46 15.33 10.26
C LEU A 141 -4.94 13.94 10.64
N VAL A 142 -5.72 13.20 11.43
CA VAL A 142 -5.36 11.84 11.86
C VAL A 142 -6.41 10.86 11.36
N PHE A 143 -5.97 9.78 10.74
CA PHE A 143 -6.86 8.75 10.20
C PHE A 143 -6.24 7.34 10.32
N LEU A 144 -7.07 6.31 10.32
CA LEU A 144 -6.65 4.96 10.04
C LEU A 144 -6.62 4.76 8.53
N ASP A 145 -5.57 4.12 8.06
CA ASP A 145 -5.38 3.64 6.70
C ASP A 145 -5.45 2.12 6.75
N ILE A 146 -6.38 1.52 6.00
CA ILE A 146 -6.59 0.08 5.96
C ILE A 146 -6.61 -0.37 4.51
N ILE A 147 -5.57 -1.10 4.11
CA ILE A 147 -5.51 -1.70 2.78
C ILE A 147 -5.88 -3.17 2.87
N ALA A 148 -6.97 -3.54 2.20
CA ALA A 148 -7.43 -4.91 2.07
C ALA A 148 -7.36 -5.39 0.62
N GLN A 149 -7.06 -6.68 0.42
CA GLN A 149 -6.95 -7.28 -0.90
C GLN A 149 -7.65 -8.62 -0.93
N ASN A 150 -8.48 -8.80 -1.95
CA ASN A 150 -9.02 -10.11 -2.31
C ASN A 150 -8.06 -10.75 -3.34
N ASP A 151 -7.32 -11.77 -2.92
CA ASP A 151 -6.28 -12.35 -3.76
C ASP A 151 -6.85 -13.09 -4.99
N THR A 152 -8.08 -13.63 -4.91
CA THR A 152 -8.76 -14.19 -6.08
C THR A 152 -9.07 -13.09 -7.09
N TYR A 153 -9.55 -11.94 -6.64
CA TYR A 153 -9.77 -10.79 -7.52
C TYR A 153 -8.44 -10.30 -8.11
N ALA A 154 -7.42 -10.16 -7.28
CA ALA A 154 -6.10 -9.70 -7.70
C ALA A 154 -5.46 -10.64 -8.76
N ALA A 155 -5.57 -11.95 -8.58
CA ALA A 155 -5.04 -12.93 -9.53
C ALA A 155 -5.70 -12.86 -10.93
N ASN A 156 -6.96 -12.44 -10.99
CA ASN A 156 -7.72 -12.38 -12.23
C ASN A 156 -7.65 -11.00 -12.95
N HIS A 157 -7.01 -9.99 -12.32
CA HIS A 157 -7.01 -8.61 -12.83
C HIS A 157 -5.62 -7.95 -12.82
N GLN A 158 -4.54 -8.74 -12.79
CA GLN A 158 -3.14 -8.28 -12.91
C GLN A 158 -2.75 -8.05 -14.36
#